data_b5fc9d90f0ec1590b488dedf2f5e5728
#
_entry.id   b5fc9d90f0ec1590b488dedf2f5e5728
#
_cell.length_a   1.000
_cell.length_b   1.000
_cell.length_c   1.000
_cell.angle_alpha   90.00
_cell.angle_beta   90.00
_cell.angle_gamma   90.00
#
_symmetry.space_group_name_H-M   'P 1'
#
loop_
_entity.id
_entity.type
_entity.pdbx_description
1 polymer ?
#
loop_
_entity_poly.entity_id
_entity_poly.type
_entity_poly.pdbx_seq_one_letter_code
_entity_poly.pdbx_strand_id
1 'polypeptide(L)'
;MSLAALHPQVVHFVIALLFAGVLARCVSLTGRAPFTGPAAAVLLLVGTGAAVLAVQSGTAAHGPVERVPGARAAVMQHQEWGERTRNIFLVVAALEIAALVPAVSRWRKGVLAASALAGLGGTVSLYQAADLGGDLVYAYAGGVGIRSGDPADVGRLLVAGLYHQAMLERKGGKPADAAQLIGQLAQRYPDDTSVRLLVVESLLVDKHDGKAALAALQWFPAAPDSRFLRFRVGLLRADALAATGMADSAKAQLQALAREFSNNRAIEDRLGKLK
;
A
#
# COMPACT_ATOMS: atom_id res chain seq x y z
N MET A 1 9.22 -14.76 17.64
CA MET A 1 9.13 -14.09 16.32
C MET A 1 10.26 -14.64 15.45
N SER A 2 9.99 -15.07 14.24
CA SER A 2 11.05 -15.51 13.30
C SER A 2 11.82 -14.29 12.79
N LEU A 3 13.09 -14.46 12.41
CA LEU A 3 13.89 -13.39 11.83
C LEU A 3 13.25 -12.82 10.56
N ALA A 4 12.64 -13.67 9.74
CA ALA A 4 11.88 -13.27 8.55
C ALA A 4 10.72 -12.30 8.88
N ALA A 5 10.00 -12.53 9.97
CA ALA A 5 8.86 -11.68 10.37
C ALA A 5 9.29 -10.28 10.85
N LEU A 6 10.55 -10.08 11.21
CA LEU A 6 11.10 -8.78 11.57
C LEU A 6 11.51 -7.93 10.37
N HIS A 7 11.67 -8.54 9.18
CA HIS A 7 12.16 -7.84 8.00
C HIS A 7 11.35 -6.56 7.67
N PRO A 8 10.02 -6.56 7.61
CA PRO A 8 9.25 -5.35 7.32
C PRO A 8 9.47 -4.22 8.32
N GLN A 9 9.63 -4.53 9.61
CA GLN A 9 9.88 -3.51 10.64
C GLN A 9 11.28 -2.92 10.49
N VAL A 10 12.29 -3.78 10.31
CA VAL A 10 13.69 -3.35 10.22
C VAL A 10 13.93 -2.44 9.03
N VAL A 11 13.36 -2.73 7.85
CA VAL A 11 13.54 -1.90 6.65
C VAL A 11 13.04 -0.47 6.83
N HIS A 12 11.99 -0.24 7.62
CA HIS A 12 11.52 1.12 7.91
C HIS A 12 12.55 1.93 8.68
N PHE A 13 13.24 1.31 9.65
CA PHE A 13 14.35 1.96 10.37
C PHE A 13 15.52 2.24 9.44
N VAL A 14 15.89 1.32 8.55
CA VAL A 14 16.96 1.52 7.56
C VAL A 14 16.68 2.75 6.73
N ILE A 15 15.49 2.82 6.14
CA ILE A 15 15.09 3.94 5.28
C ILE A 15 15.16 5.26 6.05
N ALA A 16 14.49 5.34 7.20
CA ALA A 16 14.41 6.57 7.98
C ALA A 16 15.79 7.06 8.45
N LEU A 17 16.59 6.16 9.04
CA LEU A 17 17.88 6.52 9.64
C LEU A 17 18.91 6.91 8.59
N LEU A 18 18.99 6.17 7.49
CA LEU A 18 19.99 6.42 6.46
C LEU A 18 19.68 7.68 5.66
N PHE A 19 18.44 7.91 5.24
CA PHE A 19 18.07 9.16 4.58
C PHE A 19 18.29 10.37 5.48
N ALA A 20 17.80 10.33 6.72
CA ALA A 20 18.01 11.42 7.68
C ALA A 20 19.50 11.63 8.01
N GLY A 21 20.27 10.55 8.12
CA GLY A 21 21.71 10.58 8.38
C GLY A 21 22.49 11.25 7.24
N VAL A 22 22.20 10.87 5.98
CA VAL A 22 22.86 11.49 4.81
C VAL A 22 22.47 12.97 4.69
N LEU A 23 21.20 13.32 4.89
CA LEU A 23 20.76 14.71 4.89
C LEU A 23 21.47 15.51 5.98
N ALA A 24 21.51 15.01 7.21
CA ALA A 24 22.22 15.63 8.32
C ALA A 24 23.71 15.79 8.03
N ARG A 25 24.36 14.80 7.37
CA ARG A 25 25.76 14.89 6.96
C ARG A 25 25.97 16.00 5.93
N CYS A 26 25.14 16.10 4.92
CA CYS A 26 25.19 17.18 3.94
C CYS A 26 25.04 18.56 4.60
N VAL A 27 24.06 18.70 5.50
CA VAL A 27 23.86 19.97 6.25
C VAL A 27 25.07 20.28 7.13
N SER A 28 25.67 19.28 7.79
CA SER A 28 26.83 19.48 8.68
C SER A 28 28.05 20.05 7.96
N LEU A 29 28.23 19.73 6.68
CA LEU A 29 29.33 20.24 5.86
C LEU A 29 29.21 21.74 5.56
N THR A 30 28.00 22.30 5.65
CA THR A 30 27.78 23.76 5.49
C THR A 30 28.26 24.58 6.70
N GLY A 31 28.50 23.95 7.84
CA GLY A 31 28.85 24.59 9.11
C GLY A 31 27.74 25.41 9.78
N ARG A 32 26.54 25.50 9.17
CA ARG A 32 25.44 26.33 9.68
C ARG A 32 24.68 25.72 10.86
N ALA A 33 24.74 24.40 11.02
CA ALA A 33 24.02 23.65 12.07
C ALA A 33 24.97 22.66 12.78
N PRO A 34 25.73 23.09 13.80
CA PRO A 34 26.77 22.27 14.42
C PRO A 34 26.28 20.90 14.96
N PHE A 35 25.01 20.85 15.45
CA PHE A 35 24.42 19.62 15.99
C PHE A 35 24.21 18.53 14.94
N THR A 36 24.13 18.88 13.66
CA THR A 36 23.90 17.90 12.59
C THR A 36 25.09 16.97 12.35
N GLY A 37 26.30 17.38 12.72
CA GLY A 37 27.49 16.54 12.61
C GLY A 37 27.43 15.29 13.48
N PRO A 38 27.31 15.41 14.80
CA PRO A 38 27.11 14.27 15.69
C PRO A 38 25.85 13.44 15.37
N ALA A 39 24.74 14.13 15.07
CA ALA A 39 23.50 13.46 14.70
C ALA A 39 23.66 12.58 13.46
N ALA A 40 24.32 13.09 12.41
CA ALA A 40 24.62 12.32 11.21
C ALA A 40 25.42 11.05 11.51
N ALA A 41 26.49 11.16 12.32
CA ALA A 41 27.31 10.03 12.68
C ALA A 41 26.48 8.93 13.36
N VAL A 42 25.66 9.28 14.35
CA VAL A 42 24.79 8.34 15.06
C VAL A 42 23.80 7.69 14.10
N LEU A 43 23.07 8.49 13.30
CA LEU A 43 22.06 8.01 12.38
C LEU A 43 22.65 7.09 11.31
N LEU A 44 23.82 7.44 10.75
CA LEU A 44 24.48 6.62 9.73
C LEU A 44 25.03 5.31 10.30
N LEU A 45 25.62 5.33 11.48
CA LEU A 45 26.16 4.11 12.13
C LEU A 45 25.03 3.16 12.54
N VAL A 46 24.00 3.65 13.22
CA VAL A 46 22.85 2.85 13.63
C VAL A 46 22.06 2.36 12.42
N GLY A 47 21.84 3.22 11.43
CA GLY A 47 21.18 2.87 10.18
C GLY A 47 21.93 1.80 9.38
N THR A 48 23.27 1.85 9.37
CA THR A 48 24.11 0.80 8.75
C THR A 48 23.96 -0.52 9.49
N GLY A 49 23.96 -0.52 10.83
CA GLY A 49 23.68 -1.71 11.62
C GLY A 49 22.30 -2.30 11.31
N ALA A 50 21.28 -1.45 11.19
CA ALA A 50 19.94 -1.85 10.76
C ALA A 50 19.94 -2.43 9.33
N ALA A 51 20.74 -1.88 8.39
CA ALA A 51 20.84 -2.40 7.02
C ALA A 51 21.45 -3.82 6.99
N VAL A 52 22.44 -4.11 7.86
CA VAL A 52 22.98 -5.47 8.01
C VAL A 52 21.88 -6.43 8.49
N LEU A 53 21.11 -6.04 9.49
CA LEU A 53 19.99 -6.84 10.00
C LEU A 53 18.88 -7.01 8.94
N ALA A 54 18.61 -5.96 8.13
CA ALA A 54 17.62 -6.02 7.06
C ALA A 54 18.01 -7.07 6.00
N VAL A 55 19.29 -7.11 5.58
CA VAL A 55 19.76 -8.13 4.62
C VAL A 55 19.65 -9.53 5.22
N GLN A 56 20.04 -9.73 6.49
CA GLN A 56 19.93 -11.04 7.15
C GLN A 56 18.48 -11.51 7.29
N SER A 57 17.59 -10.62 7.72
CA SER A 57 16.17 -10.92 7.86
C SER A 57 15.48 -11.12 6.52
N GLY A 58 15.89 -10.38 5.49
CA GLY A 58 15.44 -10.54 4.10
C GLY A 58 15.81 -11.90 3.54
N THR A 59 17.07 -12.34 3.72
CA THR A 59 17.50 -13.69 3.30
C THR A 59 16.70 -14.79 3.99
N ALA A 60 16.36 -14.62 5.27
CA ALA A 60 15.50 -15.56 5.99
C ALA A 60 14.06 -15.57 5.47
N ALA A 61 13.61 -14.47 4.86
CA ALA A 61 12.26 -14.32 4.28
C ALA A 61 12.13 -14.85 2.85
N HIS A 62 13.22 -15.18 2.15
CA HIS A 62 13.23 -15.59 0.74
C HIS A 62 12.31 -16.78 0.45
N GLY A 63 12.46 -17.87 1.21
CA GLY A 63 11.81 -19.14 0.89
C GLY A 63 10.29 -19.05 0.67
N PRO A 64 9.50 -18.43 1.55
CA PRO A 64 8.07 -18.26 1.35
C PRO A 64 7.71 -17.43 0.12
N VAL A 65 8.45 -16.35 -0.15
CA VAL A 65 8.14 -15.41 -1.25
C VAL A 65 8.58 -15.96 -2.60
N GLU A 66 9.74 -16.58 -2.66
CA GLU A 66 10.33 -17.12 -3.89
C GLU A 66 9.48 -18.25 -4.50
N ARG A 67 8.68 -18.95 -3.68
CA ARG A 67 7.75 -20.00 -4.14
C ARG A 67 6.50 -19.47 -4.84
N VAL A 68 6.21 -18.18 -4.70
CA VAL A 68 5.10 -17.57 -5.45
C VAL A 68 5.46 -17.57 -6.94
N PRO A 69 4.58 -18.12 -7.82
CA PRO A 69 4.86 -18.16 -9.26
C PRO A 69 5.20 -16.77 -9.82
N GLY A 70 6.36 -16.67 -10.48
CA GLY A 70 6.83 -15.42 -11.06
C GLY A 70 7.63 -14.52 -10.13
N ALA A 71 7.62 -14.73 -8.80
CA ALA A 71 8.27 -13.84 -7.84
C ALA A 71 9.80 -13.95 -7.78
N ARG A 72 10.38 -15.10 -8.16
CA ARG A 72 11.80 -15.40 -7.96
C ARG A 72 12.73 -14.33 -8.50
N ALA A 73 12.49 -13.86 -9.73
CA ALA A 73 13.34 -12.83 -10.34
C ALA A 73 13.29 -11.50 -9.56
N ALA A 74 12.09 -11.10 -9.11
CA ALA A 74 11.90 -9.90 -8.31
C ALA A 74 12.57 -10.02 -6.93
N VAL A 75 12.51 -11.21 -6.28
CA VAL A 75 13.20 -11.48 -5.01
C VAL A 75 14.71 -11.32 -5.17
N MET A 76 15.29 -11.89 -6.22
CA MET A 76 16.72 -11.79 -6.48
C MET A 76 17.17 -10.36 -6.76
N GLN A 77 16.40 -9.60 -7.54
CA GLN A 77 16.67 -8.19 -7.78
C GLN A 77 16.62 -7.35 -6.49
N HIS A 78 15.58 -7.53 -5.69
CA HIS A 78 15.46 -6.85 -4.39
C HIS A 78 16.64 -7.17 -3.48
N GLN A 79 17.06 -8.44 -3.40
CA GLN A 79 18.23 -8.85 -2.64
C GLN A 79 19.50 -8.15 -3.11
N GLU A 80 19.76 -8.16 -4.42
CA GLU A 80 20.96 -7.54 -4.99
C GLU A 80 21.07 -6.06 -4.63
N TRP A 81 19.97 -5.31 -4.75
CA TRP A 81 19.94 -3.90 -4.39
C TRP A 81 20.04 -3.68 -2.87
N GLY A 82 19.46 -4.57 -2.07
CA GLY A 82 19.62 -4.55 -0.61
C GLY A 82 21.07 -4.78 -0.17
N GLU A 83 21.75 -5.75 -0.75
CA GLU A 83 23.17 -6.04 -0.49
C GLU A 83 24.09 -4.91 -0.96
N ARG A 84 23.83 -4.34 -2.14
CA ARG A 84 24.54 -3.15 -2.64
C ARG A 84 24.39 -1.98 -1.69
N THR A 85 23.18 -1.71 -1.22
CA THR A 85 22.89 -0.66 -0.24
C THR A 85 23.66 -0.88 1.05
N ARG A 86 23.60 -2.08 1.63
CA ARG A 86 24.38 -2.45 2.83
C ARG A 86 25.87 -2.18 2.61
N ASN A 87 26.43 -2.61 1.48
CA ASN A 87 27.86 -2.49 1.22
C ASN A 87 28.29 -1.02 1.09
N ILE A 88 27.50 -0.18 0.43
CA ILE A 88 27.78 1.27 0.34
C ILE A 88 27.75 1.89 1.73
N PHE A 89 26.73 1.58 2.55
CA PHE A 89 26.63 2.17 3.88
C PHE A 89 27.65 1.61 4.87
N LEU A 90 28.18 0.41 4.67
CA LEU A 90 29.38 -0.06 5.40
C LEU A 90 30.60 0.82 5.11
N VAL A 91 30.79 1.24 3.85
CA VAL A 91 31.84 2.21 3.49
C VAL A 91 31.58 3.56 4.16
N VAL A 92 30.32 4.05 4.13
CA VAL A 92 29.93 5.28 4.82
C VAL A 92 30.23 5.19 6.31
N ALA A 93 29.84 4.10 6.97
CA ALA A 93 30.13 3.87 8.39
C ALA A 93 31.63 3.88 8.70
N ALA A 94 32.43 3.23 7.84
CA ALA A 94 33.88 3.24 7.99
C ALA A 94 34.47 4.66 7.89
N LEU A 95 33.96 5.49 6.94
CA LEU A 95 34.38 6.88 6.81
C LEU A 95 33.95 7.73 8.03
N GLU A 96 32.73 7.51 8.55
CA GLU A 96 32.26 8.19 9.77
C GLU A 96 33.15 7.85 10.98
N ILE A 97 33.47 6.56 11.16
CA ILE A 97 34.38 6.13 12.23
C ILE A 97 35.77 6.71 12.03
N ALA A 98 36.33 6.65 10.82
CA ALA A 98 37.65 7.22 10.52
C ALA A 98 37.72 8.72 10.86
N ALA A 99 36.63 9.49 10.61
CA ALA A 99 36.56 10.91 10.94
C ALA A 99 36.62 11.20 12.46
N LEU A 100 36.42 10.19 13.32
CA LEU A 100 36.54 10.30 14.78
C LEU A 100 37.97 10.08 15.27
N VAL A 101 38.84 9.49 14.42
CA VAL A 101 40.22 9.15 14.80
C VAL A 101 41.09 10.42 14.80
N PRO A 102 41.81 10.72 15.91
CA PRO A 102 42.65 11.93 16.00
C PRO A 102 43.69 12.05 14.89
N ALA A 103 44.29 10.93 14.47
CA ALA A 103 45.29 10.89 13.39
C ALA A 103 44.75 11.40 12.03
N VAL A 104 43.43 11.37 11.83
CA VAL A 104 42.77 11.79 10.60
C VAL A 104 42.25 13.24 10.69
N SER A 105 42.47 13.93 11.81
CA SER A 105 41.89 15.25 12.10
C SER A 105 42.13 16.28 10.99
N ARG A 106 43.33 16.32 10.39
CA ARG A 106 43.67 17.23 9.27
C ARG A 106 42.87 16.93 7.98
N TRP A 107 42.41 15.72 7.79
CA TRP A 107 41.68 15.27 6.61
C TRP A 107 40.17 15.14 6.88
N ARG A 108 39.72 15.40 8.12
CA ARG A 108 38.36 15.15 8.59
C ARG A 108 37.28 15.71 7.67
N LYS A 109 37.44 16.96 7.18
CA LYS A 109 36.47 17.56 6.25
C LYS A 109 36.38 16.77 4.94
N GLY A 110 37.51 16.33 4.38
CA GLY A 110 37.54 15.51 3.16
C GLY A 110 36.89 14.14 3.37
N VAL A 111 37.17 13.50 4.50
CA VAL A 111 36.58 12.19 4.86
C VAL A 111 35.05 12.32 5.01
N LEU A 112 34.56 13.34 5.70
CA LEU A 112 33.13 13.59 5.84
C LEU A 112 32.46 13.99 4.52
N ALA A 113 33.17 14.69 3.62
CA ALA A 113 32.67 14.95 2.28
C ALA A 113 32.57 13.65 1.44
N ALA A 114 33.57 12.77 1.56
CA ALA A 114 33.52 11.46 0.93
C ALA A 114 32.36 10.61 1.48
N SER A 115 32.13 10.64 2.80
CA SER A 115 30.97 10.02 3.45
C SER A 115 29.64 10.55 2.89
N ALA A 116 29.50 11.87 2.73
CA ALA A 116 28.32 12.46 2.15
C ALA A 116 28.07 12.02 0.70
N LEU A 117 29.11 12.04 -0.14
CA LEU A 117 29.03 11.60 -1.54
C LEU A 117 28.67 10.12 -1.66
N ALA A 118 29.34 9.24 -0.90
CA ALA A 118 29.01 7.84 -0.85
C ALA A 118 27.57 7.61 -0.33
N GLY A 119 27.18 8.37 0.71
CA GLY A 119 25.85 8.34 1.27
C GLY A 119 24.76 8.74 0.26
N LEU A 120 24.99 9.78 -0.54
CA LEU A 120 24.06 10.18 -1.62
C LEU A 120 23.91 9.05 -2.66
N GLY A 121 25.00 8.40 -3.08
CA GLY A 121 24.92 7.21 -3.94
C GLY A 121 24.18 6.06 -3.25
N GLY A 122 24.43 5.88 -1.94
CA GLY A 122 23.75 4.90 -1.11
C GLY A 122 22.23 5.12 -1.00
N THR A 123 21.79 6.40 -0.93
CA THR A 123 20.33 6.71 -0.90
C THR A 123 19.63 6.35 -2.20
N VAL A 124 20.29 6.49 -3.35
CA VAL A 124 19.76 6.02 -4.65
C VAL A 124 19.61 4.50 -4.63
N SER A 125 20.63 3.77 -4.17
CA SER A 125 20.57 2.32 -4.04
C SER A 125 19.48 1.87 -3.06
N LEU A 126 19.33 2.58 -1.94
CA LEU A 126 18.30 2.32 -0.93
C LEU A 126 16.88 2.53 -1.48
N TYR A 127 16.69 3.58 -2.28
CA TYR A 127 15.41 3.83 -2.95
C TYR A 127 15.04 2.68 -3.88
N GLN A 128 15.98 2.21 -4.72
CA GLN A 128 15.75 1.07 -5.61
C GLN A 128 15.42 -0.22 -4.83
N ALA A 129 16.14 -0.48 -3.75
CA ALA A 129 15.84 -1.63 -2.90
C ALA A 129 14.45 -1.51 -2.27
N ALA A 130 14.05 -0.32 -1.81
CA ALA A 130 12.74 -0.10 -1.21
C ALA A 130 11.60 -0.25 -2.22
N ASP A 131 11.75 0.26 -3.44
CA ASP A 131 10.79 0.17 -4.53
C ASP A 131 10.54 -1.29 -4.93
N LEU A 132 11.61 -2.04 -5.19
CA LEU A 132 11.53 -3.48 -5.48
C LEU A 132 10.94 -4.30 -4.32
N GLY A 133 11.22 -3.90 -3.06
CA GLY A 133 10.58 -4.50 -1.90
C GLY A 133 9.09 -4.23 -1.83
N GLY A 134 8.67 -3.03 -2.23
CA GLY A 134 7.27 -2.67 -2.41
C GLY A 134 6.57 -3.58 -3.42
N ASP A 135 7.19 -3.81 -4.57
CA ASP A 135 6.66 -4.70 -5.62
C ASP A 135 6.45 -6.13 -5.10
N LEU A 136 7.37 -6.66 -4.28
CA LEU A 136 7.21 -7.98 -3.68
C LEU A 136 5.99 -8.05 -2.76
N VAL A 137 5.68 -6.97 -2.05
CA VAL A 137 4.50 -6.91 -1.17
C VAL A 137 3.22 -6.73 -1.98
N TYR A 138 3.20 -5.81 -2.95
CA TYR A 138 1.99 -5.43 -3.68
C TYR A 138 1.67 -6.37 -4.83
N ALA A 139 2.66 -6.73 -5.66
CA ALA A 139 2.43 -7.55 -6.84
C ALA A 139 2.45 -9.05 -6.55
N TYR A 140 3.27 -9.49 -5.61
CA TYR A 140 3.45 -10.91 -5.29
C TYR A 140 2.90 -11.33 -3.92
N ALA A 141 2.30 -10.41 -3.19
CA ALA A 141 1.76 -10.65 -1.85
C ALA A 141 2.73 -11.33 -0.87
N GLY A 142 4.02 -11.08 -1.05
CA GLY A 142 5.09 -11.76 -0.31
C GLY A 142 4.99 -11.67 1.21
N GLY A 143 4.31 -10.63 1.71
CA GLY A 143 4.08 -10.42 3.13
C GLY A 143 3.25 -11.51 3.82
N VAL A 144 2.34 -12.15 3.11
CA VAL A 144 1.41 -13.16 3.68
C VAL A 144 2.17 -14.39 4.19
N GLY A 145 3.04 -14.97 3.35
CA GLY A 145 3.83 -16.15 3.71
C GLY A 145 4.85 -15.90 4.81
N ILE A 146 5.31 -14.66 4.95
CA ILE A 146 6.30 -14.26 5.95
C ILE A 146 5.64 -14.01 7.32
N ARG A 147 4.44 -13.37 7.33
CA ARG A 147 3.81 -12.90 8.57
C ARG A 147 3.07 -13.97 9.32
N SER A 148 2.17 -14.70 8.67
CA SER A 148 1.25 -15.57 9.41
C SER A 148 0.98 -16.90 8.74
N GLY A 149 0.91 -16.93 7.40
CA GLY A 149 0.30 -18.07 6.70
C GLY A 149 -1.17 -18.32 7.11
N ASP A 150 -1.79 -17.35 7.80
CA ASP A 150 -3.16 -17.48 8.30
C ASP A 150 -4.14 -17.57 7.11
N PRO A 151 -5.02 -18.59 7.07
CA PRO A 151 -6.05 -18.70 6.05
C PRO A 151 -6.91 -17.46 5.88
N ALA A 152 -7.16 -16.70 6.95
CA ALA A 152 -7.90 -15.44 6.87
C ALA A 152 -7.14 -14.34 6.09
N ASP A 153 -5.81 -14.29 6.19
CA ASP A 153 -4.99 -13.35 5.40
C ASP A 153 -5.00 -13.75 3.92
N VAL A 154 -4.88 -15.02 3.62
CA VAL A 154 -4.99 -15.54 2.24
C VAL A 154 -6.39 -15.25 1.66
N GLY A 155 -7.45 -15.44 2.46
CA GLY A 155 -8.81 -15.09 2.08
C GLY A 155 -8.98 -13.62 1.73
N ARG A 156 -8.46 -12.70 2.57
CA ARG A 156 -8.49 -11.25 2.32
C ARG A 156 -7.74 -10.86 1.04
N LEU A 157 -6.58 -11.48 0.81
CA LEU A 157 -5.81 -11.24 -0.41
C LEU A 157 -6.58 -11.67 -1.66
N LEU A 158 -7.25 -12.82 -1.61
CA LEU A 158 -8.08 -13.29 -2.73
C LEU A 158 -9.25 -12.34 -3.00
N VAL A 159 -9.93 -11.84 -1.95
CA VAL A 159 -10.97 -10.81 -2.09
C VAL A 159 -10.42 -9.56 -2.77
N ALA A 160 -9.28 -9.06 -2.30
CA ALA A 160 -8.64 -7.89 -2.90
C ALA A 160 -8.25 -8.13 -4.37
N GLY A 161 -7.66 -9.28 -4.68
CA GLY A 161 -7.26 -9.66 -6.04
C GLY A 161 -8.46 -9.69 -7.00
N LEU A 162 -9.52 -10.40 -6.64
CA LEU A 162 -10.75 -10.49 -7.45
C LEU A 162 -11.43 -9.12 -7.62
N TYR A 163 -11.46 -8.32 -6.56
CA TYR A 163 -11.99 -6.95 -6.61
C TYR A 163 -11.23 -6.08 -7.60
N HIS A 164 -9.90 -6.03 -7.46
CA HIS A 164 -9.07 -5.20 -8.34
C HIS A 164 -9.14 -5.67 -9.79
N GLN A 165 -9.15 -6.99 -10.03
CA GLN A 165 -9.32 -7.54 -11.37
C GLN A 165 -10.68 -7.15 -11.96
N ALA A 166 -11.77 -7.25 -11.20
CA ALA A 166 -13.09 -6.82 -11.66
C ALA A 166 -13.11 -5.32 -12.03
N MET A 167 -12.44 -4.47 -11.24
CA MET A 167 -12.33 -3.04 -11.56
C MET A 167 -11.51 -2.77 -12.82
N LEU A 168 -10.45 -3.56 -13.07
CA LEU A 168 -9.66 -3.47 -14.29
C LEU A 168 -10.45 -3.90 -15.52
N GLU A 169 -11.19 -5.01 -15.45
CA GLU A 169 -12.05 -5.47 -16.56
C GLU A 169 -13.14 -4.46 -16.87
N ARG A 170 -13.79 -3.88 -15.84
CA ARG A 170 -14.78 -2.80 -16.01
C ARG A 170 -14.17 -1.59 -16.71
N LYS A 171 -12.99 -1.13 -16.26
CA LYS A 171 -12.26 -0.02 -16.88
C LYS A 171 -11.82 -0.32 -18.31
N GLY A 172 -11.51 -1.59 -18.60
CA GLY A 172 -11.14 -2.08 -19.92
C GLY A 172 -12.33 -2.28 -20.86
N GLY A 173 -13.56 -1.92 -20.46
CA GLY A 173 -14.77 -2.07 -21.30
C GLY A 173 -15.29 -3.52 -21.38
N LYS A 174 -14.98 -4.36 -20.40
CA LYS A 174 -15.41 -5.75 -20.29
C LYS A 174 -16.33 -5.98 -19.08
N PRO A 175 -17.53 -5.39 -19.06
CA PRO A 175 -18.41 -5.47 -17.91
C PRO A 175 -18.90 -6.91 -17.59
N ALA A 176 -19.02 -7.77 -18.61
CA ALA A 176 -19.39 -9.17 -18.40
C ALA A 176 -18.32 -9.92 -17.56
N ASP A 177 -17.03 -9.71 -17.86
CA ASP A 177 -15.93 -10.32 -17.12
C ASP A 177 -15.87 -9.77 -15.68
N ALA A 178 -16.08 -8.47 -15.49
CA ALA A 178 -16.19 -7.84 -14.19
C ALA A 178 -17.34 -8.47 -13.36
N ALA A 179 -18.51 -8.60 -13.96
CA ALA A 179 -19.66 -9.23 -13.30
C ALA A 179 -19.40 -10.71 -12.91
N GLN A 180 -18.67 -11.44 -13.72
CA GLN A 180 -18.29 -12.82 -13.43
C GLN A 180 -17.36 -12.89 -12.19
N LEU A 181 -16.35 -12.04 -12.11
CA LEU A 181 -15.41 -11.96 -10.98
C LEU A 181 -16.14 -11.56 -9.68
N ILE A 182 -17.05 -10.59 -9.76
CA ILE A 182 -17.89 -10.20 -8.62
C ILE A 182 -18.82 -11.36 -8.20
N GLY A 183 -19.33 -12.15 -9.15
CA GLY A 183 -20.09 -13.36 -8.87
C GLY A 183 -19.26 -14.41 -8.11
N GLN A 184 -17.98 -14.57 -8.44
CA GLN A 184 -17.08 -15.46 -7.68
C GLN A 184 -16.85 -14.96 -6.24
N LEU A 185 -16.75 -13.66 -6.03
CA LEU A 185 -16.68 -13.07 -4.68
C LEU A 185 -17.96 -13.38 -3.89
N ALA A 186 -19.14 -13.21 -4.51
CA ALA A 186 -20.42 -13.47 -3.87
C ALA A 186 -20.59 -14.95 -3.46
N GLN A 187 -20.11 -15.88 -4.28
CA GLN A 187 -20.15 -17.30 -3.95
C GLN A 187 -19.25 -17.67 -2.75
N ARG A 188 -18.09 -17.01 -2.62
CA ARG A 188 -17.12 -17.28 -1.55
C ARG A 188 -17.47 -16.58 -0.23
N TYR A 189 -18.05 -15.40 -0.32
CA TYR A 189 -18.34 -14.51 0.81
C TYR A 189 -19.78 -14.00 0.76
N PRO A 190 -20.78 -14.93 0.80
CA PRO A 190 -22.19 -14.56 0.60
C PRO A 190 -22.76 -13.68 1.69
N ASP A 191 -22.17 -13.71 2.89
CA ASP A 191 -22.63 -12.94 4.06
C ASP A 191 -21.85 -11.64 4.28
N ASP A 192 -20.78 -11.39 3.49
CA ASP A 192 -20.01 -10.16 3.60
C ASP A 192 -20.81 -8.97 3.03
N THR A 193 -21.07 -7.98 3.88
CA THR A 193 -21.85 -6.79 3.55
C THR A 193 -21.25 -6.00 2.39
N SER A 194 -19.92 -5.89 2.31
CA SER A 194 -19.23 -5.15 1.25
C SER A 194 -19.33 -5.87 -0.08
N VAL A 195 -19.24 -7.21 -0.07
CA VAL A 195 -19.44 -8.04 -1.26
C VAL A 195 -20.89 -7.94 -1.74
N ARG A 196 -21.87 -7.96 -0.84
CA ARG A 196 -23.31 -7.77 -1.20
C ARG A 196 -23.51 -6.39 -1.87
N LEU A 197 -22.93 -5.32 -1.33
CA LEU A 197 -22.99 -3.99 -1.96
C LEU A 197 -22.36 -3.98 -3.36
N LEU A 198 -21.22 -4.65 -3.52
CA LEU A 198 -20.51 -4.78 -4.79
C LEU A 198 -21.35 -5.55 -5.82
N VAL A 199 -22.08 -6.59 -5.40
CA VAL A 199 -23.03 -7.31 -6.27
C VAL A 199 -24.15 -6.40 -6.77
N VAL A 200 -24.76 -5.60 -5.88
CA VAL A 200 -25.79 -4.64 -6.28
C VAL A 200 -25.24 -3.62 -7.28
N GLU A 201 -24.04 -3.10 -7.02
CA GLU A 201 -23.35 -2.19 -7.93
C GLU A 201 -23.10 -2.85 -9.29
N SER A 202 -22.64 -4.09 -9.32
CA SER A 202 -22.39 -4.83 -10.55
C SER A 202 -23.67 -5.10 -11.35
N LEU A 203 -24.78 -5.39 -10.68
CA LEU A 203 -26.07 -5.50 -11.35
C LEU A 203 -26.46 -4.22 -12.07
N LEU A 204 -26.19 -3.07 -11.49
CA LEU A 204 -26.49 -1.77 -12.08
C LEU A 204 -25.51 -1.38 -13.20
N VAL A 205 -24.21 -1.49 -12.94
CA VAL A 205 -23.15 -0.95 -13.80
C VAL A 205 -22.72 -1.94 -14.89
N ASP A 206 -22.58 -3.21 -14.54
CA ASP A 206 -22.03 -4.22 -15.46
C ASP A 206 -23.13 -4.96 -16.24
N LYS A 207 -24.29 -5.20 -15.60
CA LYS A 207 -25.40 -5.96 -16.19
C LYS A 207 -26.56 -5.08 -16.63
N HIS A 208 -26.59 -3.81 -16.23
CA HIS A 208 -27.70 -2.88 -16.48
C HIS A 208 -29.07 -3.41 -16.06
N ASP A 209 -29.11 -4.23 -14.99
CA ASP A 209 -30.30 -4.87 -14.46
C ASP A 209 -30.78 -4.19 -13.17
N GLY A 210 -31.53 -3.11 -13.33
CA GLY A 210 -32.11 -2.37 -12.21
C GLY A 210 -33.11 -3.19 -11.39
N LYS A 211 -33.84 -4.12 -12.01
CA LYS A 211 -34.81 -5.00 -11.30
C LYS A 211 -34.10 -5.96 -10.38
N ALA A 212 -33.08 -6.65 -10.87
CA ALA A 212 -32.25 -7.53 -10.05
C ALA A 212 -31.54 -6.77 -8.93
N ALA A 213 -31.08 -5.55 -9.20
CA ALA A 213 -30.48 -4.69 -8.18
C ALA A 213 -31.47 -4.32 -7.07
N LEU A 214 -32.72 -3.97 -7.39
CA LEU A 214 -33.76 -3.73 -6.40
C LEU A 214 -34.07 -4.98 -5.56
N ALA A 215 -34.11 -6.17 -6.18
CA ALA A 215 -34.28 -7.42 -5.46
C ALA A 215 -33.11 -7.70 -4.51
N ALA A 216 -31.87 -7.51 -4.97
CA ALA A 216 -30.67 -7.72 -4.16
C ALA A 216 -30.59 -6.73 -2.99
N LEU A 217 -31.12 -5.51 -3.14
CA LEU A 217 -31.18 -4.55 -2.05
C LEU A 217 -32.10 -4.97 -0.87
N GLN A 218 -32.92 -5.97 -1.04
CA GLN A 218 -33.72 -6.57 0.04
C GLN A 218 -32.86 -7.36 1.04
N TRP A 219 -31.63 -7.70 0.70
CA TRP A 219 -30.66 -8.33 1.62
C TRP A 219 -30.26 -7.39 2.77
N PHE A 220 -30.46 -6.09 2.60
CA PHE A 220 -30.11 -5.10 3.61
C PHE A 220 -31.33 -4.69 4.44
N PRO A 221 -31.15 -4.43 5.75
CA PRO A 221 -32.21 -3.86 6.57
C PRO A 221 -32.76 -2.56 5.97
N ALA A 222 -34.06 -2.30 6.17
CA ALA A 222 -34.69 -1.06 5.68
C ALA A 222 -34.01 0.19 6.26
N ALA A 223 -33.58 0.12 7.52
CA ALA A 223 -32.81 1.17 8.20
C ALA A 223 -31.56 0.56 8.83
N PRO A 224 -30.44 0.45 8.09
CA PRO A 224 -29.19 -0.06 8.65
C PRO A 224 -28.67 0.84 9.78
N ASP A 225 -28.11 0.27 10.85
CA ASP A 225 -27.54 1.01 11.96
C ASP A 225 -26.32 1.85 11.56
N SER A 226 -25.51 1.32 10.65
CA SER A 226 -24.32 2.01 10.13
C SER A 226 -24.72 3.18 9.21
N ARG A 227 -24.28 4.40 9.55
CA ARG A 227 -24.44 5.60 8.73
C ARG A 227 -23.87 5.42 7.32
N PHE A 228 -22.70 4.76 7.22
CA PHE A 228 -22.10 4.42 5.94
C PHE A 228 -23.00 3.51 5.10
N LEU A 229 -23.54 2.46 5.73
CA LEU A 229 -24.39 1.50 5.02
C LEU A 229 -25.71 2.14 4.57
N ARG A 230 -26.36 2.97 5.41
CA ARG A 230 -27.55 3.76 5.01
C ARG A 230 -27.28 4.59 3.76
N PHE A 231 -26.14 5.28 3.76
CA PHE A 231 -25.75 6.11 2.62
C PHE A 231 -25.56 5.29 1.35
N ARG A 232 -24.74 4.20 1.41
CA ARG A 232 -24.44 3.36 0.25
C ARG A 232 -25.69 2.67 -0.29
N VAL A 233 -26.47 2.02 0.56
CA VAL A 233 -27.72 1.34 0.19
C VAL A 233 -28.72 2.33 -0.38
N GLY A 234 -28.83 3.51 0.21
CA GLY A 234 -29.74 4.57 -0.26
C GLY A 234 -29.38 5.08 -1.65
N LEU A 235 -28.09 5.30 -1.94
CA LEU A 235 -27.65 5.68 -3.29
C LEU A 235 -27.91 4.58 -4.31
N LEU A 236 -27.55 3.33 -4.01
CA LEU A 236 -27.77 2.20 -4.91
C LEU A 236 -29.26 1.96 -5.15
N ARG A 237 -30.13 2.18 -4.15
CA ARG A 237 -31.58 2.10 -4.31
C ARG A 237 -32.10 3.18 -5.26
N ALA A 238 -31.62 4.42 -5.13
CA ALA A 238 -31.98 5.49 -6.05
C ALA A 238 -31.52 5.20 -7.48
N ASP A 239 -30.29 4.71 -7.66
CA ASP A 239 -29.75 4.32 -8.96
C ASP A 239 -30.59 3.17 -9.58
N ALA A 240 -30.97 2.18 -8.78
CA ALA A 240 -31.80 1.05 -9.24
C ALA A 240 -33.23 1.48 -9.60
N LEU A 241 -33.84 2.38 -8.82
CA LEU A 241 -35.15 2.97 -9.14
C LEU A 241 -35.10 3.75 -10.47
N ALA A 242 -34.07 4.56 -10.66
CA ALA A 242 -33.88 5.30 -11.91
C ALA A 242 -33.69 4.34 -13.10
N ALA A 243 -32.87 3.29 -12.94
CA ALA A 243 -32.66 2.29 -13.99
C ALA A 243 -33.91 1.47 -14.36
N THR A 244 -34.91 1.42 -13.48
CA THR A 244 -36.22 0.78 -13.76
C THR A 244 -37.30 1.75 -14.24
N GLY A 245 -36.95 3.02 -14.52
CA GLY A 245 -37.89 4.04 -14.99
C GLY A 245 -38.72 4.71 -13.89
N MET A 246 -38.46 4.40 -12.62
CA MET A 246 -39.17 4.99 -11.46
C MET A 246 -38.48 6.29 -11.00
N ALA A 247 -38.39 7.28 -11.89
CA ALA A 247 -37.62 8.51 -11.65
C ALA A 247 -38.14 9.32 -10.44
N ASP A 248 -39.43 9.41 -10.23
CA ASP A 248 -40.01 10.13 -9.07
C ASP A 248 -39.65 9.44 -7.75
N SER A 249 -39.69 8.11 -7.72
CA SER A 249 -39.29 7.34 -6.55
C SER A 249 -37.80 7.48 -6.27
N ALA A 250 -36.94 7.48 -7.31
CA ALA A 250 -35.52 7.73 -7.20
C ALA A 250 -35.22 9.12 -6.63
N LYS A 251 -35.94 10.14 -7.11
CA LYS A 251 -35.85 11.53 -6.64
C LYS A 251 -36.25 11.64 -5.16
N ALA A 252 -37.37 11.03 -4.77
CA ALA A 252 -37.81 10.99 -3.38
C ALA A 252 -36.81 10.33 -2.46
N GLN A 253 -36.22 9.22 -2.89
CA GLN A 253 -35.14 8.51 -2.16
C GLN A 253 -33.90 9.41 -1.96
N LEU A 254 -33.44 10.10 -2.99
CA LEU A 254 -32.30 11.02 -2.91
C LEU A 254 -32.60 12.25 -2.04
N GLN A 255 -33.81 12.79 -2.08
CA GLN A 255 -34.22 13.89 -1.21
C GLN A 255 -34.26 13.46 0.27
N ALA A 256 -34.72 12.25 0.55
CA ALA A 256 -34.68 11.71 1.91
C ALA A 256 -33.21 11.56 2.39
N LEU A 257 -32.32 11.06 1.50
CA LEU A 257 -30.90 10.95 1.81
C LEU A 257 -30.25 12.33 2.06
N ALA A 258 -30.60 13.34 1.27
CA ALA A 258 -30.07 14.70 1.39
C ALA A 258 -30.40 15.35 2.75
N ARG A 259 -31.50 14.96 3.40
CA ARG A 259 -31.85 15.44 4.75
C ARG A 259 -30.89 14.89 5.81
N GLU A 260 -30.40 13.66 5.65
CA GLU A 260 -29.46 13.04 6.57
C GLU A 260 -28.00 13.38 6.23
N PHE A 261 -27.70 13.53 4.95
CA PHE A 261 -26.36 13.75 4.37
C PHE A 261 -26.33 15.06 3.58
N SER A 262 -26.48 16.18 4.25
CA SER A 262 -26.48 17.51 3.64
C SER A 262 -25.17 17.83 2.92
N ASN A 263 -25.23 18.62 1.84
CA ASN A 263 -24.07 19.07 1.05
C ASN A 263 -23.23 17.91 0.47
N ASN A 264 -23.88 16.82 0.06
CA ASN A 264 -23.19 15.67 -0.49
C ASN A 264 -23.26 15.67 -2.01
N ARG A 265 -22.11 15.88 -2.65
CA ARG A 265 -21.99 15.96 -4.11
C ARG A 265 -22.53 14.73 -4.84
N ALA A 266 -22.36 13.53 -4.28
CA ALA A 266 -22.86 12.31 -4.93
C ALA A 266 -24.39 12.24 -4.99
N ILE A 267 -25.11 12.86 -4.04
CA ILE A 267 -26.55 13.01 -4.06
C ILE A 267 -26.97 14.10 -5.06
N GLU A 268 -26.30 15.25 -5.02
CA GLU A 268 -26.58 16.40 -5.90
C GLU A 268 -26.40 16.04 -7.38
N ASP A 269 -25.30 15.35 -7.72
CA ASP A 269 -25.03 14.89 -9.09
C ASP A 269 -26.13 13.95 -9.60
N ARG A 270 -26.68 13.06 -8.74
CA ARG A 270 -27.80 12.16 -9.11
C ARG A 270 -29.11 12.89 -9.27
N LEU A 271 -29.43 13.83 -8.37
CA LEU A 271 -30.62 14.68 -8.48
C LEU A 271 -30.60 15.54 -9.76
N GLY A 272 -29.38 16.00 -10.13
CA GLY A 272 -29.19 16.74 -11.37
C GLY A 272 -29.49 15.93 -12.65
N LYS A 273 -29.20 14.62 -12.62
CA LYS A 273 -29.45 13.70 -13.76
C LYS A 273 -30.91 13.28 -13.87
N LEU A 274 -31.73 13.44 -12.83
CA LEU A 274 -33.14 13.09 -12.80
C LEU A 274 -34.04 14.30 -13.13
N LYS A 275 -33.47 15.41 -13.54
CA LYS A 275 -34.22 16.58 -14.07
C LYS A 275 -34.52 16.38 -15.54
#